data_4054089aa6c22239f083a1abdd421f62
#
_entry.id   4054089aa6c22239f083a1abdd421f62
#
_cell.length_a   1.000
_cell.length_b   1.000
_cell.length_c   1.000
_cell.angle_alpha   90.00
_cell.angle_beta   90.00
_cell.angle_gamma   90.00
#
_symmetry.space_group_name_H-M   'P 1'
#
loop_
_entity.id
_entity.type
_entity.pdbx_description
1 polymer ?
#
loop_
_entity_poly.entity_id
_entity_poly.type
_entity_poly.pdbx_seq_one_letter_code
_entity_poly.pdbx_strand_id
1 'polypeptide(L)'
;MDGRETDIGSRLRRLREARGISLSALARSAGIGKATLSGLELGTRNPTLETLYAVAGALGVPLTTLVLEPGASPAEAVHVPGAAVTATLLEVFEEPTATFELLRMRVRPGIVQHSPPHAPGVTEHLTVYAGVLRAGPADAPLVAAPGEHISWQADVPHVYSTVGPDEALATLLIRSPRQN
;
A
#
# COMPACT_ATOMS: atom_id res chain seq x y z
N MET A 1 2.83 -11.66 21.52
CA MET A 1 2.47 -10.27 21.11
C MET A 1 3.75 -9.68 20.57
N ASP A 2 3.81 -9.58 19.26
CA ASP A 2 5.05 -9.27 18.53
C ASP A 2 5.28 -7.75 18.60
N GLY A 3 6.46 -7.31 19.09
CA GLY A 3 6.81 -5.90 19.29
C GLY A 3 6.87 -5.03 18.02
N ARG A 4 6.59 -5.62 16.86
CA ARG A 4 6.55 -4.91 15.56
C ARG A 4 5.27 -4.10 15.34
N GLU A 5 4.14 -4.49 15.95
CA GLU A 5 2.86 -3.77 15.79
C GLU A 5 2.84 -2.43 16.53
N THR A 6 3.51 -2.36 17.68
CA THR A 6 3.63 -1.13 18.48
C THR A 6 4.43 -0.06 17.77
N ASP A 7 5.27 -0.45 16.83
CA ASP A 7 6.20 0.42 16.14
C ASP A 7 5.56 1.20 14.96
N ILE A 8 4.68 0.56 14.17
CA ILE A 8 3.95 1.24 13.07
C ILE A 8 3.09 2.37 13.62
N GLY A 9 2.36 2.14 14.69
CA GLY A 9 1.49 3.15 15.30
C GLY A 9 2.27 4.35 15.85
N SER A 10 3.36 4.09 16.55
CA SER A 10 4.25 5.13 17.07
C SER A 10 4.91 5.93 15.94
N ARG A 11 5.28 5.28 14.85
CA ARG A 11 5.88 5.92 13.68
C ARG A 11 4.87 6.79 12.95
N LEU A 12 3.66 6.27 12.74
CA LEU A 12 2.54 7.01 12.18
C LEU A 12 2.28 8.30 12.97
N ARG A 13 2.21 8.19 14.29
CA ARG A 13 2.03 9.34 15.17
C ARG A 13 3.16 10.36 15.04
N ARG A 14 4.42 9.92 15.08
CA ARG A 14 5.58 10.80 14.90
C ARG A 14 5.56 11.54 13.57
N LEU A 15 5.24 10.84 12.47
CA LEU A 15 5.15 11.45 11.12
C LEU A 15 4.03 12.49 11.04
N ARG A 16 2.87 12.21 11.64
CA ARG A 16 1.75 13.14 11.71
C ARG A 16 2.11 14.40 12.51
N GLU A 17 2.68 14.21 13.71
CA GLU A 17 3.04 15.30 14.61
C GLU A 17 4.16 16.19 14.02
N ALA A 18 5.15 15.57 13.38
CA ALA A 18 6.23 16.30 12.69
C ALA A 18 5.72 17.22 11.57
N ARG A 19 4.55 16.90 10.99
CA ARG A 19 3.87 17.73 9.97
C ARG A 19 2.84 18.71 10.56
N GLY A 20 2.68 18.74 11.86
CA GLY A 20 1.68 19.59 12.53
C GLY A 20 0.23 19.19 12.22
N ILE A 21 -0.01 17.98 11.73
CA ILE A 21 -1.35 17.53 11.33
C ILE A 21 -2.09 16.98 12.55
N SER A 22 -3.32 17.47 12.81
CA SER A 22 -4.15 16.92 13.88
C SER A 22 -4.66 15.51 13.52
N LEU A 23 -4.95 14.67 14.53
CA LEU A 23 -5.54 13.35 14.35
C LEU A 23 -6.82 13.39 13.48
N SER A 24 -7.69 14.38 13.74
CA SER A 24 -8.94 14.55 13.00
C SER A 24 -8.70 15.00 11.54
N ALA A 25 -7.68 15.81 11.28
CA ALA A 25 -7.33 16.24 9.94
C ALA A 25 -6.78 15.08 9.12
N LEU A 26 -5.85 14.29 9.69
CA LEU A 26 -5.29 13.12 9.00
C LEU A 26 -6.36 12.07 8.73
N ALA A 27 -7.22 11.76 9.71
CA ALA A 27 -8.32 10.80 9.53
C ALA A 27 -9.25 11.20 8.38
N ARG A 28 -9.59 12.48 8.28
CA ARG A 28 -10.42 13.01 7.20
C ARG A 28 -9.72 12.92 5.85
N SER A 29 -8.46 13.32 5.78
CA SER A 29 -7.66 13.27 4.54
C SER A 29 -7.45 11.84 4.05
N ALA A 30 -7.26 10.89 4.97
CA ALA A 30 -7.12 9.45 4.66
C ALA A 30 -8.46 8.74 4.42
N GLY A 31 -9.60 9.40 4.58
CA GLY A 31 -10.92 8.77 4.42
C GLY A 31 -11.24 7.70 5.47
N ILE A 32 -10.60 7.71 6.65
CA ILE A 32 -10.81 6.73 7.72
C ILE A 32 -11.43 7.37 8.96
N GLY A 33 -12.06 6.53 9.79
CA GLY A 33 -12.64 6.99 11.06
C GLY A 33 -11.56 7.49 12.04
N LYS A 34 -11.81 8.61 12.75
CA LYS A 34 -10.89 9.13 13.77
C LYS A 34 -10.57 8.08 14.86
N ALA A 35 -11.57 7.27 15.27
CA ALA A 35 -11.39 6.20 16.25
C ALA A 35 -10.47 5.10 15.69
N THR A 36 -10.55 4.81 14.40
CA THR A 36 -9.67 3.86 13.72
C THR A 36 -8.24 4.37 13.74
N LEU A 37 -8.00 5.60 13.30
CA LEU A 37 -6.66 6.20 13.30
C LEU A 37 -6.07 6.28 14.71
N SER A 38 -6.87 6.67 15.72
CA SER A 38 -6.44 6.67 17.12
C SER A 38 -6.04 5.27 17.59
N GLY A 39 -6.82 4.25 17.24
CA GLY A 39 -6.50 2.86 17.58
C GLY A 39 -5.22 2.36 16.92
N LEU A 40 -4.94 2.80 15.69
CA LEU A 40 -3.69 2.50 15.00
C LEU A 40 -2.49 3.15 15.69
N GLU A 41 -2.57 4.44 16.03
CA GLU A 41 -1.48 5.16 16.73
C GLU A 41 -1.20 4.62 18.13
N LEU A 42 -2.21 4.01 18.77
CA LEU A 42 -2.08 3.37 20.10
C LEU A 42 -1.69 1.90 20.04
N GLY A 43 -1.57 1.31 18.83
CA GLY A 43 -1.29 -0.13 18.67
C GLY A 43 -2.43 -1.05 19.14
N THR A 44 -3.65 -0.53 19.32
CA THR A 44 -4.83 -1.31 19.74
C THR A 44 -5.62 -1.88 18.57
N ARG A 45 -5.22 -1.53 17.32
CA ARG A 45 -5.79 -2.04 16.07
C ARG A 45 -4.68 -2.34 15.08
N ASN A 46 -4.82 -3.44 14.37
CA ASN A 46 -3.95 -3.78 13.26
C ASN A 46 -4.43 -3.07 11.99
N PRO A 47 -3.55 -2.36 11.27
CA PRO A 47 -3.91 -1.77 10.00
C PRO A 47 -4.08 -2.83 8.92
N THR A 48 -5.02 -2.61 8.00
CA THR A 48 -5.03 -3.30 6.70
C THR A 48 -4.13 -2.58 5.71
N LEU A 49 -3.80 -3.27 4.60
CA LEU A 49 -3.00 -2.69 3.52
C LEU A 49 -3.62 -1.39 3.01
N GLU A 50 -4.93 -1.39 2.78
CA GLU A 50 -5.68 -0.22 2.30
C GLU A 50 -5.59 0.94 3.29
N THR A 51 -5.70 0.64 4.58
CA THR A 51 -5.60 1.67 5.64
C THR A 51 -4.20 2.29 5.67
N LEU A 52 -3.16 1.46 5.53
CA LEU A 52 -1.78 1.96 5.49
C LEU A 52 -1.51 2.83 4.26
N TYR A 53 -1.99 2.42 3.08
CA TYR A 53 -1.87 3.25 1.87
C TYR A 53 -2.65 4.54 1.98
N ALA A 54 -3.88 4.51 2.51
CA ALA A 54 -4.68 5.71 2.72
C ALA A 54 -3.98 6.73 3.64
N VAL A 55 -3.37 6.24 4.72
CA VAL A 55 -2.65 7.09 5.67
C VAL A 55 -1.32 7.58 5.09
N ALA A 56 -0.56 6.71 4.42
CA ALA A 56 0.68 7.08 3.75
C ALA A 56 0.44 8.16 2.67
N GLY A 57 -0.58 7.97 1.83
CA GLY A 57 -1.01 8.96 0.83
C GLY A 57 -1.41 10.29 1.45
N ALA A 58 -2.19 10.27 2.53
CA ALA A 58 -2.60 11.49 3.25
C ALA A 58 -1.43 12.21 3.93
N LEU A 59 -0.37 11.49 4.29
CA LEU A 59 0.88 12.05 4.81
C LEU A 59 1.86 12.47 3.70
N GLY A 60 1.62 12.07 2.45
CA GLY A 60 2.55 12.32 1.34
C GLY A 60 3.87 11.55 1.47
N VAL A 61 3.83 10.32 1.97
CA VAL A 61 5.01 9.45 2.14
C VAL A 61 4.79 8.10 1.47
N PRO A 62 5.85 7.39 1.02
CA PRO A 62 5.76 5.98 0.64
C PRO A 62 5.26 5.12 1.80
N LEU A 63 4.60 3.99 1.50
CA LEU A 63 4.15 3.04 2.51
C LEU A 63 5.30 2.56 3.40
N THR A 64 6.44 2.32 2.80
CA THR A 64 7.66 1.85 3.49
C THR A 64 8.11 2.78 4.61
N THR A 65 7.87 4.08 4.49
CA THR A 65 8.14 5.05 5.57
C THR A 65 7.30 4.76 6.83
N LEU A 66 6.15 4.12 6.70
CA LEU A 66 5.32 3.67 7.83
C LEU A 66 5.75 2.32 8.38
N VAL A 67 6.18 1.39 7.53
CA VAL A 67 6.33 -0.03 7.90
C VAL A 67 7.78 -0.46 8.15
N LEU A 68 8.79 0.27 7.64
CA LEU A 68 10.21 -0.05 7.86
C LEU A 68 10.86 0.88 8.88
N GLU A 69 11.71 0.31 9.73
CA GLU A 69 12.66 1.08 10.55
C GLU A 69 13.72 1.74 9.65
N PRO A 70 14.19 2.97 9.99
CA PRO A 70 15.34 3.55 9.32
C PRO A 70 16.55 2.59 9.39
N GLY A 71 17.02 2.13 8.23
CA GLY A 71 18.15 1.19 8.14
C GLY A 71 17.79 -0.29 8.33
N ALA A 72 16.52 -0.65 8.52
CA ALA A 72 16.09 -2.05 8.51
C ALA A 72 16.16 -2.63 7.10
N SER A 73 16.64 -3.88 7.02
CA SER A 73 16.63 -4.62 5.76
C SER A 73 15.20 -4.99 5.37
N PRO A 74 14.79 -4.83 4.09
CA PRO A 74 13.52 -5.34 3.58
C PRO A 74 13.36 -6.86 3.73
N ALA A 75 14.46 -7.58 3.97
CA ALA A 75 14.48 -9.03 4.15
C ALA A 75 13.68 -9.54 5.37
N GLU A 76 13.33 -8.67 6.31
CA GLU A 76 12.30 -8.95 7.31
C GLU A 76 10.93 -8.68 6.71
N ALA A 77 10.42 -9.64 5.91
CA ALA A 77 9.22 -9.52 5.11
C ALA A 77 8.05 -8.85 5.88
N VAL A 78 7.78 -7.60 5.56
CA VAL A 78 6.57 -6.92 6.03
C VAL A 78 5.40 -7.48 5.24
N HIS A 79 4.62 -8.35 5.88
CA HIS A 79 3.38 -8.88 5.33
C HIS A 79 2.24 -7.95 5.71
N VAL A 80 1.60 -7.35 4.73
CA VAL A 80 0.44 -6.50 4.95
C VAL A 80 -0.79 -7.16 4.32
N PRO A 81 -1.71 -7.69 5.13
CA PRO A 81 -2.94 -8.29 4.62
C PRO A 81 -3.96 -7.22 4.23
N GLY A 82 -4.53 -7.35 3.03
CA GLY A 82 -5.70 -6.62 2.58
C GLY A 82 -6.91 -7.54 2.44
N ALA A 83 -8.03 -7.01 1.92
CA ALA A 83 -9.26 -7.76 1.73
C ALA A 83 -9.08 -8.97 0.80
N ALA A 84 -8.51 -8.75 -0.39
CA ALA A 84 -8.18 -9.79 -1.36
C ALA A 84 -6.67 -9.99 -1.52
N VAL A 85 -5.88 -8.93 -1.35
CA VAL A 85 -4.44 -8.89 -1.60
C VAL A 85 -3.67 -9.15 -0.31
N THR A 86 -2.65 -9.99 -0.39
CA THR A 86 -1.56 -10.02 0.59
C THR A 86 -0.31 -9.54 -0.12
N ALA A 87 0.25 -8.42 0.35
CA ALA A 87 1.48 -7.86 -0.19
C ALA A 87 2.66 -8.15 0.75
N THR A 88 3.79 -8.52 0.16
CA THR A 88 5.06 -8.70 0.86
C THR A 88 6.06 -7.76 0.22
N LEU A 89 6.60 -6.84 1.00
CA LEU A 89 7.66 -5.95 0.53
C LEU A 89 8.93 -6.77 0.29
N LEU A 90 9.50 -6.67 -0.91
CA LEU A 90 10.73 -7.34 -1.29
C LEU A 90 11.93 -6.40 -1.20
N GLU A 91 11.78 -5.20 -1.74
CA GLU A 91 12.87 -4.24 -1.82
C GLU A 91 12.36 -2.80 -1.92
N VAL A 92 13.19 -1.84 -1.52
CA VAL A 92 12.97 -0.40 -1.69
C VAL A 92 14.20 0.19 -2.35
N PHE A 93 13.98 0.92 -3.43
CA PHE A 93 15.03 1.65 -4.12
C PHE A 93 14.77 3.14 -3.94
N GLU A 94 15.79 3.88 -3.51
CA GLU A 94 15.71 5.33 -3.38
C GLU A 94 16.55 6.01 -4.46
N GLU A 95 15.91 6.84 -5.26
CA GLU A 95 16.56 7.71 -6.24
C GLU A 95 16.33 9.18 -5.87
N PRO A 96 17.12 10.12 -6.43
CA PRO A 96 16.95 11.55 -6.14
C PRO A 96 15.54 12.08 -6.41
N THR A 97 14.85 11.52 -7.40
CA THR A 97 13.55 12.01 -7.90
C THR A 97 12.36 11.12 -7.52
N ALA A 98 12.60 9.89 -7.06
CA ALA A 98 11.55 8.94 -6.75
C ALA A 98 11.99 7.88 -5.74
N THR A 99 11.01 7.29 -5.06
CA THR A 99 11.16 6.05 -4.29
C THR A 99 10.41 4.95 -5.02
N PHE A 100 10.99 3.76 -5.09
CA PHE A 100 10.40 2.57 -5.67
C PHE A 100 10.23 1.50 -4.61
N GLU A 101 9.03 0.94 -4.52
CA GLU A 101 8.67 -0.14 -3.62
C GLU A 101 8.34 -1.38 -4.45
N LEU A 102 9.17 -2.42 -4.37
CA LEU A 102 8.94 -3.69 -5.04
C LEU A 102 8.24 -4.65 -4.08
N LEU A 103 7.05 -5.13 -4.46
CA LEU A 103 6.22 -6.01 -3.66
C LEU A 103 5.92 -7.30 -4.43
N ARG A 104 5.87 -8.42 -3.71
CA ARG A 104 5.22 -9.63 -4.16
C ARG A 104 3.77 -9.60 -3.73
N MET A 105 2.87 -9.81 -4.66
CA MET A 105 1.44 -9.85 -4.44
C MET A 105 0.88 -11.26 -4.61
N ARG A 106 -0.06 -11.57 -3.74
CA ARG A 106 -0.91 -12.76 -3.77
C ARG A 106 -2.35 -12.27 -3.71
N VAL A 107 -3.16 -12.60 -4.71
CA VAL A 107 -4.54 -12.12 -4.81
C VAL A 107 -5.49 -13.32 -4.76
N ARG A 108 -6.34 -13.35 -3.74
CA ARG A 108 -7.31 -14.42 -3.52
C ARG A 108 -8.51 -14.27 -4.46
N PRO A 109 -9.08 -15.38 -4.97
CA PRO A 109 -10.25 -15.33 -5.82
C PRO A 109 -11.52 -14.95 -5.07
N GLY A 110 -12.53 -14.49 -5.82
CA GLY A 110 -13.87 -14.24 -5.33
C GLY A 110 -14.06 -12.93 -4.57
N ILE A 111 -13.02 -12.11 -4.44
CA ILE A 111 -13.05 -10.83 -3.73
C ILE A 111 -12.45 -9.73 -4.62
N VAL A 112 -13.08 -8.57 -4.62
CA VAL A 112 -12.49 -7.35 -5.21
C VAL A 112 -11.96 -6.49 -4.08
N GLN A 113 -10.68 -6.18 -4.14
CA GLN A 113 -10.07 -5.19 -3.25
C GLN A 113 -10.17 -3.81 -3.90
N HIS A 114 -10.68 -2.85 -3.15
CA HIS A 114 -10.70 -1.44 -3.54
C HIS A 114 -9.60 -0.70 -2.77
N SER A 115 -8.73 -0.04 -3.50
CA SER A 115 -7.66 0.78 -2.95
C SER A 115 -7.93 2.26 -3.17
N PRO A 116 -7.70 3.12 -2.17
CA PRO A 116 -7.83 4.55 -2.33
C PRO A 116 -6.72 5.09 -3.26
N PRO A 117 -6.88 6.31 -3.80
CA PRO A 117 -5.82 6.98 -4.54
C PRO A 117 -4.53 7.09 -3.72
N HIS A 118 -3.39 6.89 -4.37
CA HIS A 118 -2.10 7.30 -3.85
C HIS A 118 -1.88 8.81 -3.97
N ALA A 119 -0.71 9.29 -3.55
CA ALA A 119 -0.31 10.67 -3.76
C ALA A 119 -0.20 10.99 -5.27
N PRO A 120 -0.38 12.26 -5.68
CA PRO A 120 -0.27 12.66 -7.07
C PRO A 120 1.03 12.21 -7.74
N GLY A 121 0.92 11.66 -8.95
CA GLY A 121 2.04 11.20 -9.77
C GLY A 121 2.62 9.84 -9.39
N VAL A 122 2.01 9.12 -8.46
CA VAL A 122 2.35 7.72 -8.17
C VAL A 122 1.90 6.85 -9.32
N THR A 123 2.79 5.94 -9.76
CA THR A 123 2.49 4.94 -10.79
C THR A 123 2.68 3.54 -10.23
N GLU A 124 1.86 2.61 -10.70
CA GLU A 124 1.97 1.19 -10.40
C GLU A 124 2.26 0.40 -11.68
N HIS A 125 3.16 -0.59 -11.55
CA HIS A 125 3.60 -1.49 -12.59
C HIS A 125 3.46 -2.91 -12.08
N LEU A 126 2.65 -3.73 -12.73
CA LEU A 126 2.30 -5.07 -12.28
C LEU A 126 2.66 -6.09 -13.34
N THR A 127 3.40 -7.15 -12.94
CA THR A 127 3.74 -8.29 -13.80
C THR A 127 3.21 -9.57 -13.18
N VAL A 128 2.40 -10.32 -13.92
CA VAL A 128 1.72 -11.55 -13.47
C VAL A 128 2.59 -12.76 -13.76
N TYR A 129 2.69 -13.72 -12.82
CA TYR A 129 3.36 -15.02 -13.05
C TYR A 129 2.39 -16.20 -13.04
N ALA A 130 1.29 -16.10 -12.27
CA ALA A 130 0.29 -17.17 -12.18
C ALA A 130 -1.10 -16.59 -11.99
N GLY A 131 -2.12 -17.29 -12.47
CA GLY A 131 -3.50 -16.82 -12.46
C GLY A 131 -3.72 -15.69 -13.47
N VAL A 132 -4.92 -15.11 -13.48
CA VAL A 132 -5.27 -13.95 -14.30
C VAL A 132 -5.75 -12.85 -13.38
N LEU A 133 -5.14 -11.67 -13.47
CA LEU A 133 -5.48 -10.51 -12.67
C LEU A 133 -6.29 -9.48 -13.45
N ARG A 134 -7.25 -8.87 -12.75
CA ARG A 134 -7.87 -7.61 -13.13
C ARG A 134 -7.39 -6.56 -12.13
N ALA A 135 -6.66 -5.55 -12.58
CA ALA A 135 -6.10 -4.49 -11.74
C ALA A 135 -6.05 -3.15 -12.47
N GLY A 136 -5.94 -2.05 -11.71
CA GLY A 136 -5.86 -0.70 -12.25
C GLY A 136 -7.02 0.19 -11.87
N PRO A 137 -7.22 1.33 -12.57
CA PRO A 137 -8.27 2.30 -12.26
C PRO A 137 -9.65 1.64 -12.12
N ALA A 138 -10.40 2.01 -11.09
CA ALA A 138 -11.66 1.33 -10.76
C ALA A 138 -12.73 1.45 -11.85
N ASP A 139 -12.67 2.51 -12.65
CA ASP A 139 -13.57 2.78 -13.78
C ASP A 139 -13.13 2.11 -15.10
N ALA A 140 -11.84 1.73 -15.20
CA ALA A 140 -11.26 1.14 -16.41
C ALA A 140 -10.15 0.11 -16.06
N PRO A 141 -10.47 -0.97 -15.31
CA PRO A 141 -9.45 -1.93 -14.89
C PRO A 141 -8.92 -2.73 -16.07
N LEU A 142 -7.61 -2.97 -16.05
CA LEU A 142 -6.89 -3.77 -17.03
C LEU A 142 -6.91 -5.25 -16.63
N VAL A 143 -6.74 -6.14 -17.59
CA VAL A 143 -6.60 -7.58 -17.35
C VAL A 143 -5.21 -8.01 -17.81
N ALA A 144 -4.54 -8.84 -17.02
CA ALA A 144 -3.24 -9.41 -17.34
C ALA A 144 -3.18 -10.90 -16.99
N ALA A 145 -2.69 -11.70 -17.93
CA ALA A 145 -2.40 -13.11 -17.80
C ALA A 145 -0.92 -13.36 -17.43
N PRO A 146 -0.51 -14.59 -17.10
CA PRO A 146 0.88 -14.91 -16.79
C PRO A 146 1.85 -14.48 -17.90
N GLY A 147 2.91 -13.76 -17.51
CA GLY A 147 3.92 -13.18 -18.41
C GLY A 147 3.56 -11.77 -18.91
N GLU A 148 2.35 -11.30 -18.69
CA GLU A 148 1.94 -9.96 -19.10
C GLU A 148 2.26 -8.91 -18.04
N HIS A 149 2.47 -7.70 -18.52
CA HIS A 149 2.74 -6.49 -17.74
C HIS A 149 1.70 -5.43 -18.02
N ILE A 150 1.17 -4.81 -16.95
CA ILE A 150 0.26 -3.66 -17.04
C ILE A 150 0.76 -2.55 -16.10
N SER A 151 0.42 -1.31 -16.43
CA SER A 151 0.74 -0.15 -15.58
C SER A 151 -0.32 0.92 -15.67
N TRP A 152 -0.44 1.72 -14.61
CA TRP A 152 -1.41 2.83 -14.54
C TRP A 152 -0.94 3.96 -13.62
N GLN A 153 -1.58 5.12 -13.75
CA GLN A 153 -1.48 6.19 -12.76
C GLN A 153 -2.33 5.79 -11.55
N ALA A 154 -1.71 5.67 -10.39
CA ALA A 154 -2.34 5.16 -9.18
C ALA A 154 -2.86 6.27 -8.24
N ASP A 155 -2.82 7.52 -8.68
CA ASP A 155 -3.42 8.67 -8.00
C ASP A 155 -4.95 8.77 -8.19
N VAL A 156 -5.57 7.67 -8.63
CA VAL A 156 -7.01 7.46 -8.73
C VAL A 156 -7.43 6.22 -7.93
N PRO A 157 -8.72 6.08 -7.53
CA PRO A 157 -9.22 4.84 -6.96
C PRO A 157 -8.95 3.67 -7.90
N HIS A 158 -8.41 2.56 -7.40
CA HIS A 158 -8.04 1.41 -8.20
C HIS A 158 -8.42 0.10 -7.52
N VAL A 159 -8.45 -0.98 -8.28
CA VAL A 159 -8.94 -2.29 -7.83
C VAL A 159 -7.96 -3.40 -8.14
N TYR A 160 -8.06 -4.49 -7.36
CA TYR A 160 -7.39 -5.76 -7.62
C TYR A 160 -8.37 -6.92 -7.39
N SER A 161 -8.44 -7.83 -8.34
CA SER A 161 -9.22 -9.06 -8.26
C SER A 161 -8.63 -10.11 -9.21
N THR A 162 -8.98 -11.37 -9.02
CA THR A 162 -8.68 -12.40 -10.02
C THR A 162 -9.79 -12.51 -11.04
N VAL A 163 -9.45 -13.03 -12.23
CA VAL A 163 -10.42 -13.49 -13.23
C VAL A 163 -10.43 -15.02 -13.17
N GLY A 164 -11.57 -15.60 -12.79
CA GLY A 164 -11.69 -17.05 -12.57
C GLY A 164 -11.50 -17.47 -11.11
N PRO A 165 -11.46 -18.80 -10.85
CA PRO A 165 -11.48 -19.35 -9.49
C PRO A 165 -10.09 -19.46 -8.85
N ASP A 166 -9.02 -19.21 -9.59
CA ASP A 166 -7.66 -19.43 -9.12
C ASP A 166 -7.07 -18.18 -8.47
N GLU A 167 -6.17 -18.40 -7.53
CA GLU A 167 -5.33 -17.37 -6.96
C GLU A 167 -4.37 -16.83 -8.03
N ALA A 168 -4.06 -15.53 -7.96
CA ALA A 168 -3.05 -14.93 -8.82
C ALA A 168 -1.82 -14.47 -8.04
N LEU A 169 -0.65 -14.62 -8.69
CA LEU A 169 0.65 -14.20 -8.16
C LEU A 169 1.27 -13.17 -9.12
N ALA A 170 1.76 -12.09 -8.56
CA ALA A 170 2.37 -10.99 -9.32
C ALA A 170 3.50 -10.31 -8.53
N THR A 171 4.34 -9.55 -9.23
CA THR A 171 5.07 -8.42 -8.62
C THR A 171 4.33 -7.14 -8.90
N LEU A 172 4.39 -6.23 -7.93
CA LEU A 172 3.96 -4.84 -8.06
C LEU A 172 5.15 -3.94 -7.75
N LEU A 173 5.46 -3.05 -8.67
CA LEU A 173 6.42 -1.96 -8.46
C LEU A 173 5.63 -0.66 -8.36
N ILE A 174 5.74 0.00 -7.22
CA ILE A 174 5.14 1.32 -6.98
C ILE A 174 6.24 2.36 -7.07
N ARG A 175 6.08 3.32 -7.97
CA ARG A 175 6.97 4.48 -8.10
C ARG A 175 6.29 5.70 -7.49
N SER A 176 6.86 6.24 -6.43
CA SER A 176 6.40 7.46 -5.76
C SER A 176 7.36 8.61 -6.05
N PRO A 177 6.93 9.69 -6.74
CA PRO A 177 7.78 10.85 -6.96
C PRO A 177 8.11 11.53 -5.63
N ARG A 178 9.36 12.00 -5.46
CA ARG A 178 9.72 12.83 -4.32
C ARG A 178 9.20 14.24 -4.55
N GLN A 179 8.49 14.76 -3.57
CA GLN A 179 8.13 16.18 -3.55
C GLN A 179 9.36 16.97 -3.10
N ASN A 180 9.76 17.92 -3.92
CA ASN A 180 10.81 18.89 -3.58
C ASN A 180 10.28 19.92 -2.57
#